data_b500e616fc12e6a5a13583e32890e07b
#
_entry.id   b500e616fc12e6a5a13583e32890e07b
#
_cell.length_a   1.000
_cell.length_b   1.000
_cell.length_c   1.000
_cell.angle_alpha   90.00
_cell.angle_beta   90.00
_cell.angle_gamma   90.00
#
_symmetry.space_group_name_H-M   'P 1'
#
loop_
_entity.id
_entity.type
_entity.pdbx_description
1 polymer ?
#
loop_
_entity_poly.entity_id
_entity_poly.type
_entity_poly.pdbx_seq_one_letter_code
_entity_poly.pdbx_strand_id
1 'polypeptide(L)'
;NKITITDNVKKLFAKPLPSTRSGAFYNTFPYPTKISPETIAVYIAASTEPGDTVLDTFSGSGSTGIAALLCEFPTEKMIQLAKEFDVKPKWGRRNAQLYEIGTYGSFATRALSSRLSAREYRLAVNDFVMRAEDKVGKYYKAIDPEGNQGVIRYIVWTEILICPDCKEEISYYEKGVS
;
A
#
# COMPACT_ATOMS: atom_id res chain seq x y z
N ASN A 1 -21.10 -22.74 -20.79
CA ASN A 1 -21.39 -21.34 -20.44
C ASN A 1 -20.45 -20.43 -21.22
N LYS A 2 -21.00 -19.66 -22.19
CA LYS A 2 -20.24 -18.60 -22.86
C LYS A 2 -20.04 -17.44 -21.87
N ILE A 3 -18.79 -17.08 -21.58
CA ILE A 3 -18.47 -15.86 -20.84
C ILE A 3 -18.78 -14.68 -21.76
N THR A 4 -19.79 -13.90 -21.42
CA THR A 4 -20.13 -12.68 -22.17
C THR A 4 -19.29 -11.53 -21.62
N ILE A 5 -18.33 -11.06 -22.41
CA ILE A 5 -17.53 -9.89 -22.06
C ILE A 5 -18.40 -8.64 -22.27
N THR A 6 -18.67 -7.91 -21.20
CA THR A 6 -19.48 -6.67 -21.25
C THR A 6 -18.71 -5.53 -21.91
N ASP A 7 -19.43 -4.53 -22.38
CA ASP A 7 -18.83 -3.32 -22.97
C ASP A 7 -17.90 -2.57 -21.99
N ASN A 8 -18.26 -2.51 -20.72
CA ASN A 8 -17.41 -1.97 -19.66
C ASN A 8 -16.06 -2.67 -19.61
N VAL A 9 -16.05 -4.00 -19.63
CA VAL A 9 -14.81 -4.80 -19.59
C VAL A 9 -13.94 -4.51 -20.82
N LYS A 10 -14.52 -4.45 -22.01
CA LYS A 10 -13.75 -4.09 -23.24
C LYS A 10 -13.10 -2.72 -23.12
N LYS A 11 -13.82 -1.71 -22.60
CA LYS A 11 -13.30 -0.35 -22.42
C LYS A 11 -12.18 -0.30 -21.39
N LEU A 12 -12.29 -1.02 -20.28
CA LEU A 12 -11.25 -1.11 -19.26
C LEU A 12 -9.92 -1.65 -19.82
N PHE A 13 -10.00 -2.65 -20.68
CA PHE A 13 -8.80 -3.28 -21.29
C PHE A 13 -8.31 -2.56 -22.55
N ALA A 14 -9.02 -1.56 -23.04
CA ALA A 14 -8.60 -0.78 -24.21
C ALA A 14 -7.50 0.27 -23.90
N LYS A 15 -7.30 0.60 -22.61
CA LYS A 15 -6.31 1.58 -22.15
C LYS A 15 -5.40 0.97 -21.09
N PRO A 16 -4.13 1.40 -21.00
CA PRO A 16 -3.24 0.95 -19.93
C PRO A 16 -3.77 1.35 -18.55
N LEU A 17 -3.55 0.48 -17.56
CA LEU A 17 -3.89 0.75 -16.17
C LEU A 17 -3.09 1.96 -15.67
N PRO A 18 -3.74 3.00 -15.10
CA PRO A 18 -3.01 4.10 -14.50
C PRO A 18 -2.16 3.61 -13.33
N SER A 19 -0.85 3.70 -13.46
CA SER A 19 0.09 3.24 -12.43
C SER A 19 0.43 4.36 -11.44
N THR A 20 -0.57 4.99 -10.83
CA THR A 20 -0.30 5.96 -9.76
C THR A 20 0.21 5.24 -8.51
N ARG A 21 1.50 5.40 -8.23
CA ARG A 21 2.15 4.87 -7.03
C ARG A 21 2.06 5.88 -5.88
N SER A 22 0.89 6.43 -5.65
CA SER A 22 0.65 7.47 -4.63
C SER A 22 -0.73 7.32 -4.01
N GLY A 23 -0.96 8.01 -2.89
CA GLY A 23 -2.23 8.02 -2.18
C GLY A 23 -2.14 7.31 -0.82
N ALA A 24 -3.10 7.63 0.06
CA ALA A 24 -3.11 7.14 1.44
C ALA A 24 -3.06 5.61 1.52
N PHE A 25 -3.90 4.93 0.75
CA PHE A 25 -3.95 3.45 0.73
C PHE A 25 -2.71 2.82 0.10
N TYR A 26 -2.11 3.46 -0.90
CA TYR A 26 -0.88 2.97 -1.51
C TYR A 26 0.29 3.06 -0.52
N ASN A 27 0.42 4.18 0.18
CA ASN A 27 1.56 4.48 1.05
C ASN A 27 1.46 3.82 2.44
N THR A 28 0.31 3.23 2.81
CA THR A 28 0.11 2.63 4.14
C THR A 28 1.09 1.50 4.43
N PHE A 29 1.53 0.78 3.42
CA PHE A 29 2.36 -0.40 3.58
C PHE A 29 3.23 -0.61 2.34
N PRO A 30 4.57 -0.61 2.47
CA PRO A 30 5.46 -0.85 1.35
C PRO A 30 5.38 -2.32 0.91
N TYR A 31 5.03 -2.56 -0.35
CA TYR A 31 4.99 -3.88 -0.94
C TYR A 31 5.38 -3.80 -2.42
N PRO A 32 6.29 -4.64 -2.90
CA PRO A 32 6.64 -4.71 -4.32
C PRO A 32 5.39 -4.97 -5.16
N THR A 33 5.33 -4.42 -6.36
CA THR A 33 4.24 -4.63 -7.33
C THR A 33 2.84 -4.17 -6.89
N LYS A 34 2.74 -3.40 -5.80
CA LYS A 34 1.44 -2.89 -5.30
C LYS A 34 0.78 -1.96 -6.33
N ILE A 35 -0.51 -2.17 -6.57
CA ILE A 35 -1.35 -1.34 -7.42
C ILE A 35 -2.30 -0.51 -6.53
N SER A 36 -2.68 0.69 -6.98
CA SER A 36 -3.64 1.53 -6.24
C SER A 36 -4.99 0.82 -6.08
N PRO A 37 -5.48 0.64 -4.85
CA PRO A 37 -6.78 0.05 -4.60
C PRO A 37 -7.93 0.79 -5.26
N GLU A 38 -7.84 2.12 -5.41
CA GLU A 38 -8.88 2.91 -6.09
C GLU A 38 -9.01 2.50 -7.56
N THR A 39 -7.89 2.26 -8.24
CA THR A 39 -7.91 1.79 -9.63
C THR A 39 -8.53 0.40 -9.73
N ILE A 40 -8.12 -0.53 -8.87
CA ILE A 40 -8.69 -1.88 -8.82
C ILE A 40 -10.19 -1.83 -8.55
N ALA A 41 -10.64 -0.94 -7.66
CA ALA A 41 -12.06 -0.79 -7.32
C ALA A 41 -12.92 -0.37 -8.51
N VAL A 42 -12.41 0.48 -9.40
CA VAL A 42 -13.12 0.84 -10.65
C VAL A 42 -13.30 -0.38 -11.54
N TYR A 43 -12.25 -1.23 -11.67
CA TYR A 43 -12.33 -2.47 -12.44
C TYR A 43 -13.33 -3.45 -11.84
N ILE A 44 -13.30 -3.63 -10.52
CA ILE A 44 -14.25 -4.50 -9.82
C ILE A 44 -15.68 -4.00 -10.02
N ALA A 45 -15.95 -2.71 -9.75
CA ALA A 45 -17.29 -2.15 -9.81
C ALA A 45 -17.86 -2.10 -11.23
N ALA A 46 -17.01 -2.02 -12.26
CA ALA A 46 -17.44 -2.05 -13.65
C ALA A 46 -17.64 -3.47 -14.22
N SER A 47 -17.10 -4.49 -13.54
CA SER A 47 -17.10 -5.88 -14.02
C SER A 47 -17.98 -6.82 -13.21
N THR A 48 -18.48 -6.39 -12.05
CA THR A 48 -19.25 -7.19 -11.09
C THR A 48 -20.48 -6.44 -10.60
N GLU A 49 -21.37 -7.17 -9.90
CA GLU A 49 -22.54 -6.60 -9.24
C GLU A 49 -22.28 -6.37 -7.73
N PRO A 50 -22.98 -5.42 -7.07
CA PRO A 50 -23.00 -5.35 -5.61
C PRO A 50 -23.41 -6.69 -4.98
N GLY A 51 -22.64 -7.12 -3.97
CA GLY A 51 -22.82 -8.41 -3.31
C GLY A 51 -21.98 -9.56 -3.86
N ASP A 52 -21.41 -9.41 -5.06
CA ASP A 52 -20.52 -10.42 -5.63
C ASP A 52 -19.25 -10.63 -4.80
N THR A 53 -18.63 -11.79 -4.99
CA THR A 53 -17.35 -12.15 -4.37
C THR A 53 -16.24 -12.10 -5.41
N VAL A 54 -15.21 -11.30 -5.10
CA VAL A 54 -13.97 -11.18 -5.88
C VAL A 54 -12.94 -12.15 -5.32
N LEU A 55 -12.32 -12.95 -6.17
CA LEU A 55 -11.24 -13.87 -5.82
C LEU A 55 -9.90 -13.28 -6.25
N ASP A 56 -8.92 -13.24 -5.33
CA ASP A 56 -7.53 -12.95 -5.61
C ASP A 56 -6.64 -14.01 -4.96
N THR A 57 -6.00 -14.83 -5.78
CA THR A 57 -5.17 -15.95 -5.33
C THR A 57 -3.72 -15.56 -5.04
N PHE A 58 -3.34 -14.30 -5.29
CA PHE A 58 -2.01 -13.74 -5.06
C PHE A 58 -2.11 -12.32 -4.48
N SER A 59 -2.86 -12.19 -3.38
CA SER A 59 -3.31 -10.88 -2.88
C SER A 59 -2.21 -9.94 -2.39
N GLY A 60 -1.01 -10.45 -2.19
CA GLY A 60 0.13 -9.66 -1.71
C GLY A 60 -0.21 -8.91 -0.42
N SER A 61 -0.24 -7.57 -0.47
CA SER A 61 -0.64 -6.73 0.66
C SER A 61 -2.14 -6.45 0.75
N GLY A 62 -2.98 -7.12 -0.05
CA GLY A 62 -4.42 -7.03 0.04
C GLY A 62 -5.06 -5.84 -0.69
N SER A 63 -4.42 -5.30 -1.71
CA SER A 63 -4.98 -4.18 -2.49
C SER A 63 -6.38 -4.50 -3.06
N THR A 64 -6.60 -5.73 -3.49
CA THR A 64 -7.92 -6.21 -3.98
C THR A 64 -8.98 -6.21 -2.89
N GLY A 65 -8.61 -6.58 -1.65
CA GLY A 65 -9.52 -6.53 -0.50
C GLY A 65 -9.95 -5.12 -0.15
N ILE A 66 -8.99 -4.18 -0.11
CA ILE A 66 -9.27 -2.76 0.08
C ILE A 66 -10.15 -2.23 -1.05
N ALA A 67 -9.87 -2.61 -2.30
CA ALA A 67 -10.66 -2.20 -3.46
C ALA A 67 -12.12 -2.68 -3.38
N ALA A 68 -12.35 -3.92 -2.93
CA ALA A 68 -13.70 -4.45 -2.71
C ALA A 68 -14.47 -3.64 -1.65
N LEU A 69 -13.79 -3.21 -0.57
CA LEU A 69 -14.39 -2.32 0.43
C LEU A 69 -14.67 -0.92 -0.13
N LEU A 70 -13.75 -0.35 -0.91
CA LEU A 70 -13.91 0.96 -1.53
C LEU A 70 -15.07 1.03 -2.53
N CYS A 71 -15.48 -0.09 -3.11
CA CYS A 71 -16.67 -0.14 -3.97
C CYS A 71 -17.95 0.30 -3.26
N GLU A 72 -18.02 0.19 -1.92
CA GLU A 72 -19.18 0.65 -1.11
C GLU A 72 -19.20 2.19 -1.00
N PHE A 73 -18.02 2.83 -0.94
CA PHE A 73 -17.87 4.27 -0.76
C PHE A 73 -16.85 4.83 -1.77
N PRO A 74 -17.26 5.03 -3.05
CA PRO A 74 -16.35 5.48 -4.08
C PRO A 74 -15.80 6.89 -3.78
N THR A 75 -14.48 7.05 -3.94
CA THR A 75 -13.82 8.34 -3.82
C THR A 75 -14.01 9.17 -5.09
N GLU A 76 -13.81 10.49 -5.01
CA GLU A 76 -13.84 11.38 -6.19
C GLU A 76 -12.88 10.93 -7.28
N LYS A 77 -11.68 10.48 -6.88
CA LYS A 77 -10.68 9.93 -7.79
C LYS A 77 -11.19 8.70 -8.56
N MET A 78 -11.92 7.80 -7.89
CA MET A 78 -12.52 6.64 -8.54
C MET A 78 -13.61 7.04 -9.53
N ILE A 79 -14.44 8.03 -9.19
CA ILE A 79 -15.49 8.55 -10.07
C ILE A 79 -14.86 9.20 -11.30
N GLN A 80 -13.80 9.99 -11.13
CA GLN A 80 -13.08 10.61 -12.23
C GLN A 80 -12.45 9.55 -13.14
N LEU A 81 -11.78 8.56 -12.58
CA LEU A 81 -11.16 7.47 -13.32
C LEU A 81 -12.18 6.68 -14.14
N ALA A 82 -13.37 6.43 -13.57
CA ALA A 82 -14.45 5.78 -14.31
C ALA A 82 -14.91 6.59 -15.55
N LYS A 83 -14.96 7.92 -15.43
CA LYS A 83 -15.24 8.81 -16.57
C LYS A 83 -14.14 8.76 -17.64
N GLU A 84 -12.88 8.76 -17.23
CA GLU A 84 -11.73 8.67 -18.16
C GLU A 84 -11.70 7.36 -18.95
N PHE A 85 -12.16 6.27 -18.35
CA PHE A 85 -12.30 4.95 -19.01
C PHE A 85 -13.64 4.83 -19.79
N ASP A 86 -14.53 5.81 -19.68
CA ASP A 86 -15.88 5.74 -20.25
C ASP A 86 -16.64 4.47 -19.81
N VAL A 87 -16.53 4.13 -18.54
CA VAL A 87 -17.22 2.98 -17.94
C VAL A 87 -18.29 3.43 -16.95
N LYS A 88 -19.28 2.57 -16.73
CA LYS A 88 -20.39 2.77 -15.79
C LYS A 88 -20.29 1.77 -14.65
N PRO A 89 -19.49 2.04 -13.59
CA PRO A 89 -19.37 1.16 -12.45
C PRO A 89 -20.70 1.05 -11.69
N LYS A 90 -20.99 -0.15 -11.20
CA LYS A 90 -22.10 -0.38 -10.29
C LYS A 90 -21.55 -0.35 -8.87
N TRP A 91 -21.57 0.81 -8.27
CA TRP A 91 -21.06 1.00 -6.91
C TRP A 91 -21.88 0.23 -5.89
N GLY A 92 -21.26 -0.22 -4.81
CA GLY A 92 -21.86 -0.98 -3.73
C GLY A 92 -20.86 -2.01 -3.18
N ARG A 93 -21.18 -2.59 -2.04
CA ARG A 93 -20.32 -3.54 -1.33
C ARG A 93 -20.02 -4.79 -2.16
N ARG A 94 -18.75 -5.24 -2.13
CA ARG A 94 -18.29 -6.55 -2.60
C ARG A 94 -17.71 -7.34 -1.45
N ASN A 95 -17.73 -8.67 -1.57
CA ASN A 95 -16.95 -9.56 -0.74
C ASN A 95 -15.62 -9.86 -1.44
N ALA A 96 -14.58 -10.20 -0.68
CA ALA A 96 -13.31 -10.62 -1.24
C ALA A 96 -12.85 -11.93 -0.58
N GLN A 97 -12.36 -12.86 -1.39
CA GLN A 97 -11.60 -14.02 -0.95
C GLN A 97 -10.15 -13.83 -1.40
N LEU A 98 -9.25 -13.74 -0.44
CA LEU A 98 -7.86 -13.36 -0.66
C LEU A 98 -6.95 -14.48 -0.17
N TYR A 99 -6.04 -14.92 -1.04
CA TYR A 99 -5.04 -15.90 -0.71
C TYR A 99 -3.66 -15.32 -0.88
N GLU A 100 -2.80 -15.55 0.08
CA GLU A 100 -1.41 -15.12 0.08
C GLU A 100 -0.56 -16.13 0.84
N ILE A 101 0.51 -16.63 0.20
CA ILE A 101 1.39 -17.62 0.79
C ILE A 101 2.41 -17.00 1.75
N GLY A 102 2.79 -15.73 1.53
CA GLY A 102 3.76 -15.02 2.34
C GLY A 102 3.16 -14.56 3.67
N THR A 103 3.80 -14.87 4.78
CA THR A 103 3.35 -14.46 6.12
C THR A 103 3.21 -12.93 6.24
N TYR A 104 4.15 -12.19 5.67
CA TYR A 104 4.15 -10.73 5.68
C TYR A 104 2.98 -10.13 4.89
N GLY A 105 2.74 -10.61 3.66
CA GLY A 105 1.60 -10.19 2.84
C GLY A 105 0.26 -10.59 3.46
N SER A 106 0.17 -11.81 3.98
CA SER A 106 -1.02 -12.33 4.66
C SER A 106 -1.38 -11.49 5.89
N PHE A 107 -0.39 -11.11 6.71
CA PHE A 107 -0.57 -10.22 7.84
C PHE A 107 -1.07 -8.83 7.39
N ALA A 108 -0.42 -8.23 6.38
CA ALA A 108 -0.80 -6.93 5.85
C ALA A 108 -2.23 -6.93 5.27
N THR A 109 -2.56 -7.95 4.48
CA THR A 109 -3.90 -8.14 3.93
C THR A 109 -4.96 -8.17 5.02
N ARG A 110 -4.74 -8.96 6.08
CA ARG A 110 -5.67 -9.07 7.21
C ARG A 110 -5.81 -7.74 7.96
N ALA A 111 -4.69 -7.07 8.25
CA ALA A 111 -4.67 -5.81 8.99
C ALA A 111 -5.39 -4.69 8.21
N LEU A 112 -5.06 -4.52 6.93
CA LEU A 112 -5.59 -3.45 6.08
C LEU A 112 -7.06 -3.66 5.67
N SER A 113 -7.54 -4.91 5.64
CA SER A 113 -8.93 -5.24 5.31
C SER A 113 -9.83 -5.34 6.54
N SER A 114 -9.27 -5.19 7.76
CA SER A 114 -10.04 -5.27 9.00
C SER A 114 -10.86 -4.00 9.22
N ARG A 115 -12.08 -4.17 9.70
CA ARG A 115 -12.93 -3.06 10.15
C ARG A 115 -12.56 -2.73 11.58
N LEU A 116 -11.88 -1.62 11.79
CA LEU A 116 -11.48 -1.13 13.10
C LEU A 116 -12.17 0.21 13.38
N SER A 117 -12.53 0.41 14.64
CA SER A 117 -12.92 1.72 15.13
C SER A 117 -11.69 2.65 15.09
N ALA A 118 -11.77 3.76 14.35
CA ALA A 118 -10.67 4.72 14.26
C ALA A 118 -10.27 5.30 15.63
N ARG A 119 -11.24 5.41 16.58
CA ARG A 119 -10.99 5.86 17.94
C ARG A 119 -10.21 4.81 18.74
N GLU A 120 -10.65 3.57 18.73
CA GLU A 120 -9.98 2.48 19.47
C GLU A 120 -8.58 2.21 18.93
N TYR A 121 -8.42 2.21 17.59
CA TYR A 121 -7.13 2.09 16.95
C TYR A 121 -6.17 3.20 17.40
N ARG A 122 -6.60 4.44 17.42
CA ARG A 122 -5.79 5.59 17.84
C ARG A 122 -5.35 5.48 19.30
N LEU A 123 -6.26 5.08 20.19
CA LEU A 123 -5.93 4.86 21.60
C LEU A 123 -4.91 3.73 21.79
N ALA A 124 -5.09 2.62 21.07
CA ALA A 124 -4.17 1.49 21.15
C ALA A 124 -2.77 1.84 20.58
N VAL A 125 -2.70 2.61 19.49
CA VAL A 125 -1.43 3.07 18.91
C VAL A 125 -0.71 4.02 19.87
N ASN A 126 -1.42 4.98 20.46
CA ASN A 126 -0.81 5.92 21.41
C ASN A 126 -0.25 5.19 22.64
N ASP A 127 -1.00 4.26 23.23
CA ASP A 127 -0.53 3.43 24.34
C ASP A 127 0.68 2.58 23.95
N PHE A 128 0.66 1.99 22.75
CA PHE A 128 1.81 1.23 22.23
C PHE A 128 3.06 2.12 22.07
N VAL A 129 2.92 3.31 21.48
CA VAL A 129 4.03 4.23 21.28
C VAL A 129 4.63 4.68 22.60
N MET A 130 3.81 5.07 23.57
CA MET A 130 4.29 5.45 24.91
C MET A 130 5.08 4.32 25.58
N ARG A 131 4.58 3.10 25.53
CA ARG A 131 5.31 1.93 26.09
C ARG A 131 6.58 1.60 25.32
N ALA A 132 6.59 1.79 24.01
CA ALA A 132 7.78 1.61 23.20
C ALA A 132 8.83 2.68 23.51
N GLU A 133 8.45 3.94 23.63
CA GLU A 133 9.36 5.03 24.02
C GLU A 133 10.00 4.79 25.39
N ASP A 134 9.22 4.34 26.39
CA ASP A 134 9.74 3.99 27.71
C ASP A 134 10.80 2.88 27.64
N LYS A 135 10.55 1.84 26.86
CA LYS A 135 11.44 0.68 26.78
C LYS A 135 12.66 0.88 25.88
N VAL A 136 12.48 1.46 24.71
CA VAL A 136 13.50 1.48 23.66
C VAL A 136 13.91 2.90 23.23
N GLY A 137 13.22 3.95 23.68
CA GLY A 137 13.49 5.34 23.28
C GLY A 137 14.94 5.76 23.52
N LYS A 138 15.60 5.24 24.55
CA LYS A 138 17.03 5.49 24.82
C LYS A 138 17.95 5.12 23.66
N TYR A 139 17.61 4.14 22.83
CA TYR A 139 18.41 3.72 21.68
C TYR A 139 18.27 4.64 20.47
N TYR A 140 17.29 5.53 20.51
CA TYR A 140 17.05 6.53 19.47
C TYR A 140 17.56 7.92 19.82
N LYS A 141 18.21 8.08 20.98
CA LYS A 141 18.88 9.33 21.34
C LYS A 141 20.22 9.43 20.63
N ALA A 142 20.50 10.59 20.08
CA ALA A 142 21.76 10.90 19.42
C ALA A 142 22.20 12.33 19.77
N ILE A 143 23.48 12.60 19.59
CA ILE A 143 24.05 13.93 19.68
C ILE A 143 24.46 14.34 18.28
N ASP A 144 24.03 15.53 17.84
CA ASP A 144 24.43 16.06 16.53
C ASP A 144 25.89 16.55 16.55
N PRO A 145 26.50 16.92 15.39
CA PRO A 145 27.86 17.41 15.32
C PRO A 145 28.09 18.70 16.15
N GLU A 146 27.04 19.48 16.40
CA GLU A 146 27.07 20.71 17.20
C GLU A 146 26.93 20.46 18.71
N GLY A 147 26.72 19.19 19.13
CA GLY A 147 26.60 18.80 20.52
C GLY A 147 25.19 18.85 21.10
N ASN A 148 24.16 19.08 20.27
CA ASN A 148 22.79 19.13 20.73
C ASN A 148 22.21 17.70 20.82
N GLN A 149 21.39 17.47 21.83
CA GLN A 149 20.66 16.20 21.95
C GLN A 149 19.46 16.16 21.00
N GLY A 150 19.33 15.06 20.27
CA GLY A 150 18.23 14.81 19.34
C GLY A 150 17.72 13.38 19.40
N VAL A 151 16.72 13.11 18.57
CA VAL A 151 16.16 11.78 18.39
C VAL A 151 16.36 11.35 16.93
N ILE A 152 16.94 10.17 16.75
CA ILE A 152 17.11 9.57 15.41
C ILE A 152 15.74 9.35 14.80
N ARG A 153 15.49 9.97 13.65
CA ARG A 153 14.23 9.83 12.92
C ARG A 153 14.30 8.78 11.83
N TYR A 154 15.47 8.61 11.23
CA TYR A 154 15.72 7.60 10.20
C TYR A 154 17.20 7.29 10.15
N ILE A 155 17.54 6.14 9.62
CA ILE A 155 18.92 5.69 9.40
C ILE A 155 19.04 5.42 7.91
N VAL A 156 20.07 5.98 7.28
CA VAL A 156 20.41 5.70 5.89
C VAL A 156 21.47 4.61 5.87
N TRP A 157 21.12 3.45 5.34
CA TRP A 157 22.04 2.36 5.10
C TRP A 157 22.72 2.55 3.75
N THR A 158 24.03 2.36 3.72
CA THR A 158 24.81 2.45 2.49
C THR A 158 25.74 1.24 2.38
N GLU A 159 26.10 0.92 1.15
CA GLU A 159 27.14 -0.08 0.88
C GLU A 159 28.52 0.55 1.11
N ILE A 160 29.41 -0.23 1.68
CA ILE A 160 30.85 0.08 1.77
C ILE A 160 31.55 -0.71 0.66
N LEU A 161 32.10 0.02 -0.29
CA LEU A 161 32.85 -0.53 -1.40
C LEU A 161 34.34 -0.54 -1.06
N ILE A 162 35.06 -1.58 -1.46
CA ILE A 162 36.50 -1.68 -1.29
C ILE A 162 37.16 -1.39 -2.63
N CYS A 163 38.01 -0.38 -2.68
CA CYS A 163 38.77 -0.08 -3.88
C CYS A 163 39.66 -1.29 -4.28
N PRO A 164 39.58 -1.78 -5.53
CA PRO A 164 40.36 -2.93 -5.94
C PRO A 164 41.87 -2.66 -5.95
N ASP A 165 42.28 -1.40 -6.11
CA ASP A 165 43.69 -1.01 -6.22
C ASP A 165 44.33 -0.72 -4.85
N CYS A 166 43.81 0.28 -4.12
CA CYS A 166 44.38 0.73 -2.86
C CYS A 166 43.76 0.07 -1.60
N LYS A 167 42.68 -0.74 -1.76
CA LYS A 167 41.95 -1.41 -0.68
C LYS A 167 41.27 -0.46 0.32
N GLU A 168 41.17 0.84 0.00
CA GLU A 168 40.45 1.80 0.83
C GLU A 168 38.95 1.51 0.84
N GLU A 169 38.33 1.68 1.99
CA GLU A 169 36.88 1.60 2.15
C GLU A 169 36.23 2.90 1.71
N ILE A 170 35.23 2.80 0.83
CA ILE A 170 34.52 3.93 0.25
C ILE A 170 33.04 3.80 0.55
N SER A 171 32.48 4.75 1.28
CA SER A 171 31.04 4.85 1.46
C SER A 171 30.36 5.30 0.16
N TYR A 172 29.48 4.47 -0.39
CA TYR A 172 28.72 4.83 -1.59
C TYR A 172 27.89 6.10 -1.37
N TYR A 173 27.31 6.27 -0.17
CA TYR A 173 26.53 7.45 0.16
C TYR A 173 27.38 8.74 0.11
N GLU A 174 28.57 8.74 0.73
CA GLU A 174 29.41 9.93 0.81
C GLU A 174 30.02 10.33 -0.54
N LYS A 175 30.26 9.38 -1.42
CA LYS A 175 30.95 9.64 -2.71
C LYS A 175 29.99 9.63 -3.91
N GLY A 176 28.81 9.00 -3.79
CA GLY A 176 27.88 8.80 -4.89
C GLY A 176 26.61 9.62 -4.82
N VAL A 177 26.29 10.20 -3.65
CA VAL A 177 25.10 11.03 -3.45
C VAL A 177 25.56 12.47 -3.20
N SER A 178 25.53 13.27 -4.23
CA SER A 178 25.81 14.72 -4.19
C SER A 178 24.53 15.53 -4.31
#